data_5f9d7cf0480b8f5b0675a9bdbc229378
#
_entry.id   5f9d7cf0480b8f5b0675a9bdbc229378
#
_cell.length_a   1.000
_cell.length_b   1.000
_cell.length_c   1.000
_cell.angle_alpha   90.00
_cell.angle_beta   90.00
_cell.angle_gamma   90.00
#
_symmetry.space_group_name_H-M   'P 1'
#
loop_
_entity.id
_entity.type
_entity.pdbx_description
1 polymer ?
#
loop_
_entity_poly.entity_id
_entity_poly.type
_entity_poly.pdbx_seq_one_letter_code
_entity_poly.pdbx_strand_id
1 'polypeptide(L)'
;MIRITLTAGLMGWLVLLLAAPAHAQLDLFSKSQRIEFTPEWQGDRFPDGRPKVPDSVLARLKDVSADEAWDVLQDAGYRSQFEGGWKVINPGERLVGRVVTAVFMPKRPDLDSVIRQNGKKENRIGDENSWIIDILTPGDVLVVDLFGKIRYGTIVGDNLSTAIYAKSHNGLIVNGAVRDVTGIQKIPSFEVYTRGVDPSALENVMLTGINVPIRIGDATVMPGDIAIGDPEGLTFVPPQLAEKVADDTEMDHLVDEWGHMMLRQGKYTPGQIDSRWTKEMIEQFNAWLEGKGSKIRMPER
;
A
#
# COMPACT_ATOMS: atom_id res chain seq x y z
N MET A 1 -9.72 -47.45 -71.04
CA MET A 1 -8.66 -46.85 -70.22
C MET A 1 -9.17 -45.50 -69.70
N ILE A 2 -9.62 -45.48 -68.47
CA ILE A 2 -10.15 -44.26 -67.82
C ILE A 2 -9.08 -43.78 -66.82
N ARG A 3 -8.55 -42.59 -67.01
CA ARG A 3 -7.60 -41.95 -66.08
C ARG A 3 -8.40 -41.13 -65.08
N ILE A 4 -8.30 -41.51 -63.81
CA ILE A 4 -8.85 -40.75 -62.66
C ILE A 4 -7.72 -39.87 -62.16
N THR A 5 -7.90 -38.54 -62.23
CA THR A 5 -7.03 -37.53 -61.63
C THR A 5 -7.55 -37.23 -60.22
N LEU A 6 -6.77 -37.55 -59.21
CA LEU A 6 -7.02 -37.14 -57.83
C LEU A 6 -6.49 -35.73 -57.63
N THR A 7 -7.37 -34.77 -57.34
CA THR A 7 -7.02 -33.44 -56.85
C THR A 7 -7.00 -33.46 -55.32
N ALA A 8 -5.81 -33.31 -54.73
CA ALA A 8 -5.62 -33.12 -53.30
C ALA A 8 -5.89 -31.66 -52.93
N GLY A 9 -6.99 -31.46 -52.19
CA GLY A 9 -7.31 -30.13 -51.60
C GLY A 9 -6.47 -29.92 -50.32
N LEU A 10 -5.59 -28.90 -50.36
CA LEU A 10 -4.89 -28.40 -49.18
C LEU A 10 -5.87 -27.54 -48.37
N MET A 11 -6.32 -28.04 -47.21
CA MET A 11 -7.14 -27.29 -46.25
C MET A 11 -6.19 -26.55 -45.33
N GLY A 12 -5.92 -25.27 -45.66
CA GLY A 12 -5.12 -24.37 -44.83
C GLY A 12 -5.86 -24.01 -43.55
N TRP A 13 -5.37 -24.44 -42.40
CA TRP A 13 -5.81 -23.98 -41.09
C TRP A 13 -5.26 -22.55 -40.85
N LEU A 14 -6.15 -21.55 -40.95
CA LEU A 14 -5.85 -20.18 -40.54
C LEU A 14 -5.91 -20.13 -39.02
N VAL A 15 -4.75 -20.23 -38.34
CA VAL A 15 -4.65 -19.98 -36.89
C VAL A 15 -4.77 -18.47 -36.69
N LEU A 16 -5.96 -17.99 -36.31
CA LEU A 16 -6.13 -16.65 -35.79
C LEU A 16 -5.43 -16.59 -34.42
N LEU A 17 -4.22 -16.07 -34.40
CA LEU A 17 -3.57 -15.57 -33.19
C LEU A 17 -4.38 -14.36 -32.70
N LEU A 18 -5.28 -14.58 -31.74
CA LEU A 18 -5.86 -13.50 -30.93
C LEU A 18 -4.69 -12.90 -30.15
N ALA A 19 -4.11 -11.84 -30.70
CA ALA A 19 -3.22 -10.97 -29.94
C ALA A 19 -4.08 -10.36 -28.81
N ALA A 20 -3.90 -10.85 -27.59
CA ALA A 20 -4.40 -10.17 -26.41
C ALA A 20 -3.85 -8.73 -26.46
N PRO A 21 -4.66 -7.69 -26.20
CA PRO A 21 -4.16 -6.34 -26.11
C PRO A 21 -3.05 -6.33 -25.07
N ALA A 22 -1.81 -6.16 -25.50
CA ALA A 22 -0.72 -5.81 -24.64
C ALA A 22 -1.09 -4.42 -24.10
N HIS A 23 -1.58 -4.36 -22.86
CA HIS A 23 -1.68 -3.10 -22.15
C HIS A 23 -0.24 -2.61 -21.99
N ALA A 24 0.18 -1.74 -22.90
CA ALA A 24 1.42 -1.01 -22.78
C ALA A 24 1.25 -0.04 -21.61
N GLN A 25 1.49 -0.54 -20.40
CA GLN A 25 1.70 0.31 -19.24
C GLN A 25 2.91 1.17 -19.55
N LEU A 26 3.05 2.33 -18.88
CA LEU A 26 4.36 2.99 -18.76
C LEU A 26 5.28 2.03 -17.99
N ASP A 27 5.58 0.88 -18.60
CA ASP A 27 6.23 -0.28 -17.96
C ASP A 27 7.74 -0.03 -17.89
N LEU A 28 8.12 0.99 -17.14
CA LEU A 28 9.51 1.13 -16.68
C LEU A 28 9.85 0.03 -15.68
N PHE A 29 8.83 -0.63 -15.13
CA PHE A 29 8.96 -1.76 -14.21
C PHE A 29 7.92 -2.81 -14.60
N SER A 30 8.33 -3.77 -15.40
CA SER A 30 7.45 -4.76 -16.01
C SER A 30 6.85 -5.72 -14.97
N LYS A 31 5.80 -6.45 -15.37
CA LYS A 31 5.23 -7.52 -14.55
C LYS A 31 6.29 -8.53 -14.11
N SER A 32 7.20 -8.93 -14.99
CA SER A 32 8.30 -9.85 -14.66
C SER A 32 9.24 -9.27 -13.61
N GLN A 33 9.57 -7.99 -13.70
CA GLN A 33 10.40 -7.32 -12.72
C GLN A 33 9.69 -7.20 -11.37
N ARG A 34 8.37 -6.89 -11.31
CA ARG A 34 7.61 -6.89 -10.05
C ARG A 34 7.65 -8.25 -9.36
N ILE A 35 7.57 -9.34 -10.11
CA ILE A 35 7.70 -10.70 -9.57
C ILE A 35 9.13 -10.98 -9.10
N GLU A 36 10.13 -10.63 -9.91
CA GLU A 36 11.55 -10.82 -9.62
C GLU A 36 11.99 -10.08 -8.34
N PHE A 37 11.53 -8.85 -8.15
CA PHE A 37 11.87 -8.02 -6.99
C PHE A 37 11.02 -8.26 -5.74
N THR A 38 10.08 -9.20 -5.79
CA THR A 38 9.33 -9.69 -4.63
C THR A 38 9.41 -11.22 -4.52
N PRO A 39 10.65 -11.80 -4.46
CA PRO A 39 10.87 -13.24 -4.57
C PRO A 39 10.38 -14.00 -3.33
N GLU A 40 10.33 -13.36 -2.17
CA GLU A 40 9.88 -13.97 -0.92
C GLU A 40 8.35 -14.10 -0.84
N TRP A 41 7.61 -13.37 -1.69
CA TRP A 41 6.16 -13.49 -1.74
C TRP A 41 5.71 -14.74 -2.50
N GLN A 42 5.11 -15.70 -1.78
CA GLN A 42 4.63 -16.98 -2.32
C GLN A 42 3.10 -17.04 -2.49
N GLY A 43 2.38 -15.97 -2.12
CA GLY A 43 0.92 -15.88 -2.23
C GLY A 43 0.43 -15.45 -3.61
N ASP A 44 -0.87 -15.18 -3.69
CA ASP A 44 -1.53 -14.69 -4.90
C ASP A 44 -0.94 -13.36 -5.39
N ARG A 45 -1.09 -13.12 -6.69
CA ARG A 45 -0.68 -11.85 -7.32
C ARG A 45 -1.81 -11.27 -8.16
N PHE A 46 -1.84 -9.97 -8.23
CA PHE A 46 -2.67 -9.25 -9.20
C PHE A 46 -2.21 -9.54 -10.64
N PRO A 47 -3.08 -9.30 -11.65
CA PRO A 47 -2.72 -9.51 -13.07
C PRO A 47 -1.46 -8.74 -13.51
N ASP A 48 -1.18 -7.60 -12.87
CA ASP A 48 -0.01 -6.77 -13.09
C ASP A 48 1.28 -7.26 -12.42
N GLY A 49 1.21 -8.34 -11.61
CA GLY A 49 2.33 -8.96 -10.91
C GLY A 49 2.55 -8.48 -9.47
N ARG A 50 1.82 -7.46 -9.00
CA ARG A 50 1.88 -7.02 -7.60
C ARG A 50 1.48 -8.16 -6.66
N PRO A 51 2.15 -8.34 -5.50
CA PRO A 51 1.67 -9.19 -4.42
C PRO A 51 0.24 -8.83 -4.00
N LYS A 52 -0.56 -9.86 -3.70
CA LYS A 52 -1.94 -9.70 -3.22
C LYS A 52 -2.06 -10.31 -1.82
N VAL A 53 -1.72 -9.54 -0.81
CA VAL A 53 -1.96 -9.94 0.60
C VAL A 53 -3.45 -10.14 0.81
N PRO A 54 -3.90 -11.24 1.46
CA PRO A 54 -5.31 -11.53 1.67
C PRO A 54 -6.04 -10.44 2.47
N ASP A 55 -7.33 -10.22 2.17
CA ASP A 55 -8.16 -9.24 2.88
C ASP A 55 -8.31 -9.59 4.37
N SER A 56 -8.24 -10.88 4.74
CA SER A 56 -8.24 -11.33 6.13
C SER A 56 -7.02 -10.85 6.91
N VAL A 57 -5.85 -10.77 6.27
CA VAL A 57 -4.63 -10.21 6.88
C VAL A 57 -4.76 -8.70 7.02
N LEU A 58 -5.23 -8.01 5.97
CA LEU A 58 -5.47 -6.55 6.05
C LEU A 58 -6.46 -6.20 7.18
N ALA A 59 -7.48 -7.02 7.41
CA ALA A 59 -8.44 -6.80 8.48
C ALA A 59 -7.78 -6.88 9.87
N ARG A 60 -6.84 -7.78 10.09
CA ARG A 60 -6.06 -7.89 11.34
C ARG A 60 -5.10 -6.72 11.51
N LEU A 61 -4.48 -6.27 10.43
CA LEU A 61 -3.56 -5.13 10.45
C LEU A 61 -4.24 -3.79 10.77
N LYS A 62 -5.57 -3.70 10.74
CA LYS A 62 -6.29 -2.49 11.16
C LYS A 62 -6.14 -2.16 12.65
N ASP A 63 -5.81 -3.15 13.47
CA ASP A 63 -5.57 -2.96 14.90
C ASP A 63 -4.08 -2.62 15.19
N VAL A 64 -3.20 -2.79 14.20
CA VAL A 64 -1.75 -2.57 14.31
C VAL A 64 -1.41 -1.10 14.07
N SER A 65 -0.63 -0.49 14.96
CA SER A 65 -0.13 0.88 14.80
C SER A 65 1.12 0.93 13.89
N ALA A 66 1.48 2.14 13.46
CA ALA A 66 2.64 2.33 12.59
C ALA A 66 3.96 1.99 13.29
N ASP A 67 4.08 2.27 14.60
CA ASP A 67 5.26 1.96 15.40
C ASP A 67 5.37 0.46 15.71
N GLU A 68 4.29 -0.23 16.06
CA GLU A 68 4.28 -1.69 16.25
C GLU A 68 4.74 -2.42 14.97
N ALA A 69 4.19 -2.02 13.82
CA ALA A 69 4.62 -2.56 12.54
C ALA A 69 6.11 -2.26 12.28
N TRP A 70 6.56 -1.04 12.61
CA TRP A 70 7.96 -0.64 12.46
C TRP A 70 8.89 -1.49 13.33
N ASP A 71 8.54 -1.77 14.58
CA ASP A 71 9.34 -2.60 15.49
C ASP A 71 9.55 -4.01 14.93
N VAL A 72 8.48 -4.67 14.46
CA VAL A 72 8.58 -6.00 13.81
C VAL A 72 9.50 -5.94 12.59
N LEU A 73 9.44 -4.85 11.81
CA LEU A 73 10.30 -4.67 10.64
C LEU A 73 11.76 -4.42 11.02
N GLN A 74 12.03 -3.68 12.11
CA GLN A 74 13.40 -3.49 12.63
C GLN A 74 14.05 -4.83 12.97
N ASP A 75 13.33 -5.69 13.68
CA ASP A 75 13.78 -7.03 14.06
C ASP A 75 14.01 -7.93 12.84
N ALA A 76 13.22 -7.77 11.78
CA ALA A 76 13.41 -8.44 10.50
C ALA A 76 14.51 -7.82 9.61
N GLY A 77 15.18 -6.75 10.06
CA GLY A 77 16.29 -6.08 9.34
C GLY A 77 15.85 -4.98 8.36
N TYR A 78 14.57 -4.64 8.29
CA TYR A 78 14.02 -3.56 7.44
C TYR A 78 14.01 -2.23 8.21
N ARG A 79 15.11 -1.48 8.14
CA ARG A 79 15.37 -0.32 9.03
C ARG A 79 14.81 1.02 8.54
N SER A 80 14.36 1.11 7.29
CA SER A 80 13.94 2.37 6.66
C SER A 80 12.55 2.19 6.01
N GLN A 81 11.55 1.84 6.82
CA GLN A 81 10.19 1.59 6.32
C GLN A 81 9.14 2.49 6.97
N PHE A 82 9.54 3.38 7.87
CA PHE A 82 8.67 4.37 8.51
C PHE A 82 8.96 5.78 7.99
N GLU A 83 7.91 6.56 7.85
CA GLU A 83 8.00 7.99 7.53
C GLU A 83 6.95 8.80 8.29
N GLY A 84 7.41 9.81 9.04
CA GLY A 84 6.58 10.71 9.84
C GLY A 84 6.37 12.08 9.20
N GLY A 85 5.87 13.04 10.01
CA GLY A 85 5.75 14.46 9.63
C GLY A 85 4.65 14.75 8.60
N TRP A 86 3.57 13.99 8.62
CA TRP A 86 2.44 14.14 7.73
C TRP A 86 1.41 15.14 8.25
N LYS A 87 0.74 15.81 7.33
CA LYS A 87 -0.55 16.43 7.57
C LYS A 87 -1.62 15.41 7.20
N VAL A 88 -2.42 14.98 8.18
CA VAL A 88 -3.50 14.02 7.96
C VAL A 88 -4.82 14.76 7.81
N ILE A 89 -5.56 14.45 6.74
CA ILE A 89 -6.92 14.92 6.52
C ILE A 89 -7.85 13.75 6.79
N ASN A 90 -8.93 13.97 7.55
CA ASN A 90 -9.81 12.94 8.10
C ASN A 90 -9.06 11.93 8.97
N PRO A 91 -8.33 12.35 10.01
CA PRO A 91 -7.78 11.40 10.97
C PRO A 91 -8.93 10.69 11.68
N GLY A 92 -8.99 9.39 11.61
CA GLY A 92 -10.07 8.64 12.22
C GLY A 92 -9.72 7.19 12.43
N GLU A 93 -9.96 6.35 11.45
CA GLU A 93 -9.55 4.96 11.45
C GLU A 93 -8.12 4.84 10.91
N ARG A 94 -7.43 3.74 11.22
CA ARG A 94 -6.09 3.49 10.66
C ARG A 94 -6.18 3.22 9.16
N LEU A 95 -5.31 3.87 8.40
CA LEU A 95 -5.13 3.59 6.99
C LEU A 95 -4.41 2.26 6.80
N VAL A 96 -5.06 1.26 6.25
CA VAL A 96 -4.45 -0.03 5.92
C VAL A 96 -4.84 -0.48 4.53
N GLY A 97 -3.86 -0.77 3.68
CA GLY A 97 -4.16 -1.29 2.34
C GLY A 97 -2.94 -1.61 1.50
N ARG A 98 -3.19 -2.24 0.36
CA ARG A 98 -2.15 -2.64 -0.59
C ARG A 98 -1.71 -1.45 -1.43
N VAL A 99 -0.42 -1.25 -1.52
CA VAL A 99 0.16 -0.09 -2.19
C VAL A 99 0.07 -0.20 -3.71
N VAL A 100 -0.48 0.84 -4.33
CA VAL A 100 -0.30 1.20 -5.73
C VAL A 100 0.60 2.42 -5.79
N THR A 101 1.78 2.29 -6.37
CA THR A 101 2.74 3.39 -6.44
C THR A 101 2.61 4.22 -7.70
N ALA A 102 2.85 5.52 -7.57
CA ALA A 102 3.05 6.42 -8.71
C ALA A 102 4.17 7.41 -8.40
N VAL A 103 4.98 7.73 -9.39
CA VAL A 103 6.06 8.71 -9.27
C VAL A 103 5.96 9.78 -10.35
N PHE A 104 6.04 11.01 -9.89
CA PHE A 104 6.13 12.19 -10.75
C PHE A 104 7.51 12.82 -10.66
N MET A 105 7.94 13.42 -11.75
CA MET A 105 9.17 14.22 -11.81
C MET A 105 8.89 15.63 -12.34
N PRO A 106 9.79 16.58 -12.09
CA PRO A 106 9.71 17.88 -12.75
C PRO A 106 9.61 17.73 -14.27
N LYS A 107 8.72 18.52 -14.87
CA LYS A 107 8.39 18.41 -16.30
C LYS A 107 9.60 18.64 -17.17
N ARG A 108 9.82 17.70 -18.07
CA ARG A 108 10.79 17.77 -19.16
C ARG A 108 10.03 17.61 -20.48
N PRO A 109 9.92 18.65 -21.32
CA PRO A 109 8.98 18.69 -22.44
C PRO A 109 9.13 17.55 -23.46
N ASP A 110 10.35 17.11 -23.74
CA ASP A 110 10.65 16.01 -24.66
C ASP A 110 10.09 14.69 -24.13
N LEU A 111 10.32 14.37 -22.83
CA LEU A 111 9.83 13.16 -22.19
C LEU A 111 8.30 13.23 -21.96
N ASP A 112 7.78 14.36 -21.47
CA ASP A 112 6.34 14.58 -21.29
C ASP A 112 5.55 14.35 -22.59
N SER A 113 6.10 14.80 -23.72
CA SER A 113 5.48 14.55 -25.04
C SER A 113 5.33 13.05 -25.33
N VAL A 114 6.35 12.25 -25.04
CA VAL A 114 6.32 10.79 -25.24
C VAL A 114 5.31 10.13 -24.31
N ILE A 115 5.31 10.50 -23.01
CA ILE A 115 4.37 9.99 -22.02
C ILE A 115 2.92 10.23 -22.46
N ARG A 116 2.59 11.48 -22.83
CA ARG A 116 1.25 11.87 -23.29
C ARG A 116 0.85 11.17 -24.61
N GLN A 117 1.78 10.96 -25.52
CA GLN A 117 1.52 10.21 -26.75
C GLN A 117 1.23 8.73 -26.44
N ASN A 118 1.95 8.12 -25.52
CA ASN A 118 1.69 6.74 -25.10
C ASN A 118 0.33 6.63 -24.38
N GLY A 119 0.01 7.55 -23.49
CA GLY A 119 -1.31 7.60 -22.86
C GLY A 119 -2.45 7.69 -23.89
N LYS A 120 -2.30 8.51 -24.92
CA LYS A 120 -3.29 8.57 -26.02
C LYS A 120 -3.42 7.25 -26.80
N LYS A 121 -2.30 6.56 -27.08
CA LYS A 121 -2.32 5.24 -27.75
C LYS A 121 -3.03 4.18 -26.92
N GLU A 122 -2.97 4.31 -25.58
CA GLU A 122 -3.62 3.44 -24.61
C GLU A 122 -5.08 3.87 -24.30
N ASN A 123 -5.59 4.89 -25.00
CA ASN A 123 -6.91 5.49 -24.79
C ASN A 123 -7.13 6.02 -23.36
N ARG A 124 -6.08 6.46 -22.67
CA ARG A 124 -6.19 7.10 -21.37
C ARG A 124 -6.85 8.48 -21.50
N ILE A 125 -7.77 8.76 -20.59
CA ILE A 125 -8.57 10.00 -20.61
C ILE A 125 -8.11 10.92 -19.46
N GLY A 126 -8.12 12.22 -19.69
CA GLY A 126 -7.75 13.24 -18.72
C GLY A 126 -6.25 13.41 -18.57
N ASP A 127 -5.85 14.01 -17.46
CA ASP A 127 -4.45 14.21 -17.11
C ASP A 127 -3.85 12.99 -16.39
N GLU A 128 -2.54 12.97 -16.28
CA GLU A 128 -1.74 11.84 -15.78
C GLU A 128 -2.13 11.41 -14.35
N ASN A 129 -2.61 12.33 -13.51
CA ASN A 129 -3.14 11.99 -12.19
C ASN A 129 -4.46 11.20 -12.24
N SER A 130 -5.25 11.32 -13.30
CA SER A 130 -6.44 10.48 -13.51
C SER A 130 -6.05 9.06 -13.90
N TRP A 131 -4.97 8.88 -14.65
CA TRP A 131 -4.53 7.57 -15.14
C TRP A 131 -4.15 6.61 -14.01
N ILE A 132 -3.54 7.15 -12.93
CA ILE A 132 -3.17 6.34 -11.76
C ILE A 132 -4.39 5.95 -10.92
N ILE A 133 -5.46 6.72 -10.98
CA ILE A 133 -6.72 6.40 -10.28
C ILE A 133 -7.49 5.28 -11.00
N ASP A 134 -7.42 5.26 -12.33
CA ASP A 134 -8.16 4.31 -13.15
C ASP A 134 -7.81 2.84 -12.88
N ILE A 135 -6.61 2.56 -12.42
CA ILE A 135 -6.11 1.20 -12.16
C ILE A 135 -6.38 0.68 -10.74
N LEU A 136 -6.92 1.52 -9.84
CA LEU A 136 -7.18 1.13 -8.46
C LEU A 136 -8.28 0.07 -8.36
N THR A 137 -8.14 -0.82 -7.38
CA THR A 137 -9.08 -1.87 -7.02
C THR A 137 -9.40 -1.83 -5.53
N PRO A 138 -10.48 -2.47 -5.04
CA PRO A 138 -10.82 -2.47 -3.62
C PRO A 138 -9.66 -2.95 -2.73
N GLY A 139 -9.41 -2.20 -1.64
CA GLY A 139 -8.32 -2.43 -0.70
C GLY A 139 -6.96 -1.85 -1.11
N ASP A 140 -6.86 -1.20 -2.27
CA ASP A 140 -5.64 -0.48 -2.67
C ASP A 140 -5.53 0.86 -1.92
N VAL A 141 -4.30 1.25 -1.58
CA VAL A 141 -3.92 2.61 -1.17
C VAL A 141 -3.04 3.21 -2.27
N LEU A 142 -3.44 4.36 -2.79
CA LEU A 142 -2.62 5.08 -3.76
C LEU A 142 -1.50 5.82 -3.04
N VAL A 143 -0.24 5.51 -3.39
CA VAL A 143 0.96 6.15 -2.82
C VAL A 143 1.71 6.89 -3.93
N VAL A 144 1.78 8.21 -3.80
CA VAL A 144 2.35 9.09 -4.83
C VAL A 144 3.61 9.79 -4.33
N ASP A 145 4.74 9.54 -4.98
CA ASP A 145 5.91 10.40 -4.81
C ASP A 145 5.85 11.57 -5.80
N LEU A 146 5.65 12.75 -5.23
CA LEU A 146 5.66 14.04 -5.94
C LEU A 146 6.79 14.93 -5.43
N PHE A 147 7.91 14.33 -5.04
CA PHE A 147 9.15 14.98 -4.55
C PHE A 147 8.93 16.12 -3.55
N GLY A 148 7.89 16.06 -2.72
CA GLY A 148 7.58 17.07 -1.71
C GLY A 148 7.01 18.39 -2.26
N LYS A 149 6.60 18.43 -3.54
CA LYS A 149 6.09 19.63 -4.19
C LYS A 149 4.72 20.06 -3.60
N ILE A 150 4.66 21.26 -3.04
CA ILE A 150 3.42 21.81 -2.47
C ILE A 150 2.72 22.71 -3.51
N ARG A 151 3.30 23.88 -3.81
CA ARG A 151 2.73 24.79 -4.80
C ARG A 151 2.82 24.18 -6.19
N TYR A 152 1.70 24.16 -6.91
CA TYR A 152 1.56 23.43 -8.20
C TYR A 152 1.86 21.92 -8.10
N GLY A 153 1.80 21.36 -6.88
CA GLY A 153 2.00 19.97 -6.57
C GLY A 153 0.75 19.27 -6.04
N THR A 154 -0.42 19.81 -6.34
CA THR A 154 -1.71 19.29 -5.87
C THR A 154 -2.15 18.13 -6.76
N ILE A 155 -1.97 16.89 -6.26
CA ILE A 155 -2.27 15.69 -7.03
C ILE A 155 -3.77 15.49 -7.23
N VAL A 156 -4.58 15.80 -6.21
CA VAL A 156 -6.04 15.65 -6.23
C VAL A 156 -6.73 16.81 -5.51
N GLY A 157 -7.97 17.07 -5.91
CA GLY A 157 -9.00 17.77 -5.13
C GLY A 157 -10.09 16.78 -4.72
N ASP A 158 -11.26 17.26 -4.34
CA ASP A 158 -12.38 16.45 -3.83
C ASP A 158 -12.97 15.50 -4.89
N ASN A 159 -13.06 15.91 -6.17
CA ASN A 159 -13.55 15.05 -7.25
C ASN A 159 -12.68 13.80 -7.45
N LEU A 160 -11.36 13.99 -7.57
CA LEU A 160 -10.45 12.85 -7.77
C LEU A 160 -10.31 12.01 -6.48
N SER A 161 -10.38 12.63 -5.31
CA SER A 161 -10.46 11.93 -4.03
C SER A 161 -11.70 11.05 -3.94
N THR A 162 -12.85 11.55 -4.39
CA THR A 162 -14.09 10.77 -4.48
C THR A 162 -13.92 9.58 -5.44
N ALA A 163 -13.22 9.77 -6.56
CA ALA A 163 -12.95 8.68 -7.52
C ALA A 163 -12.01 7.62 -6.94
N ILE A 164 -10.96 8.01 -6.19
CA ILE A 164 -10.08 7.09 -5.47
C ILE A 164 -10.91 6.24 -4.51
N TYR A 165 -11.70 6.89 -3.64
CA TYR A 165 -12.53 6.18 -2.66
C TYR A 165 -13.54 5.24 -3.32
N ALA A 166 -14.21 5.67 -4.38
CA ALA A 166 -15.18 4.84 -5.10
C ALA A 166 -14.58 3.55 -5.69
N LYS A 167 -13.28 3.57 -6.04
CA LYS A 167 -12.57 2.41 -6.59
C LYS A 167 -11.90 1.55 -5.52
N SER A 168 -11.22 2.16 -4.57
CA SER A 168 -10.38 1.47 -3.60
C SER A 168 -11.07 1.23 -2.26
N HIS A 169 -12.07 2.02 -1.91
CA HIS A 169 -12.66 2.12 -0.57
C HIS A 169 -11.59 2.44 0.50
N ASN A 170 -10.56 3.17 0.11
CA ASN A 170 -9.40 3.44 0.93
C ASN A 170 -8.84 4.85 0.66
N GLY A 171 -7.79 5.23 1.41
CA GLY A 171 -7.21 6.56 1.41
C GLY A 171 -6.08 6.79 0.39
N LEU A 172 -5.38 7.90 0.59
CA LEU A 172 -4.32 8.42 -0.27
C LEU A 172 -3.10 8.82 0.57
N ILE A 173 -1.93 8.47 0.09
CA ILE A 173 -0.64 8.97 0.58
C ILE A 173 0.02 9.76 -0.54
N VAL A 174 0.39 11.01 -0.29
CA VAL A 174 1.09 11.82 -1.29
C VAL A 174 2.26 12.60 -0.68
N ASN A 175 3.46 12.32 -1.16
CA ASN A 175 4.63 13.16 -0.90
C ASN A 175 4.57 14.42 -1.77
N GLY A 176 3.57 15.26 -1.50
CA GLY A 176 3.17 16.44 -2.25
C GLY A 176 2.00 17.14 -1.57
N ALA A 177 1.09 17.72 -2.35
CA ALA A 177 -0.05 18.47 -1.85
C ALA A 177 -1.41 17.93 -2.34
N VAL A 178 -2.46 18.35 -1.64
CA VAL A 178 -3.87 18.24 -2.06
C VAL A 178 -4.57 19.58 -1.95
N ARG A 179 -5.75 19.71 -2.56
CA ARG A 179 -6.63 20.89 -2.44
C ARG A 179 -8.05 20.47 -2.06
N ASP A 180 -8.97 21.44 -2.00
CA ASP A 180 -10.40 21.22 -1.74
C ASP A 180 -10.64 20.43 -0.43
N VAL A 181 -9.84 20.73 0.62
CA VAL A 181 -9.80 19.98 1.90
C VAL A 181 -11.21 19.79 2.49
N THR A 182 -12.05 20.84 2.47
CA THR A 182 -13.42 20.76 2.98
C THR A 182 -14.29 19.77 2.20
N GLY A 183 -14.02 19.60 0.90
CA GLY A 183 -14.69 18.58 0.08
C GLY A 183 -14.17 17.19 0.40
N ILE A 184 -12.86 17.00 0.53
CA ILE A 184 -12.22 15.74 0.93
C ILE A 184 -12.74 15.27 2.29
N GLN A 185 -12.89 16.19 3.26
CA GLN A 185 -13.40 15.89 4.60
C GLN A 185 -14.85 15.36 4.64
N LYS A 186 -15.59 15.49 3.56
CA LYS A 186 -16.95 14.96 3.43
C LYS A 186 -16.98 13.51 2.92
N ILE A 187 -15.83 12.96 2.49
CA ILE A 187 -15.73 11.58 2.04
C ILE A 187 -15.52 10.71 3.30
N PRO A 188 -16.50 9.87 3.70
CA PRO A 188 -16.38 9.06 4.91
C PRO A 188 -15.20 8.09 4.81
N SER A 189 -14.47 7.91 5.90
CA SER A 189 -13.35 6.94 6.03
C SER A 189 -12.28 7.09 4.94
N PHE A 190 -12.13 8.29 4.37
CA PHE A 190 -11.11 8.61 3.39
C PHE A 190 -9.99 9.41 4.03
N GLU A 191 -8.95 8.74 4.48
CA GLU A 191 -7.78 9.37 5.06
C GLU A 191 -6.78 9.80 4.01
N VAL A 192 -6.21 10.99 4.18
CA VAL A 192 -5.19 11.53 3.28
C VAL A 192 -3.96 11.94 4.07
N TYR A 193 -2.85 11.29 3.79
CA TYR A 193 -1.53 11.69 4.26
C TYR A 193 -0.86 12.55 3.19
N THR A 194 -0.58 13.80 3.53
CA THR A 194 -0.01 14.79 2.60
C THR A 194 1.07 15.64 3.26
N ARG A 195 2.01 16.17 2.48
CA ARG A 195 2.99 17.13 3.01
C ARG A 195 2.40 18.53 3.16
N GLY A 196 1.34 18.84 2.42
CA GLY A 196 0.72 20.16 2.51
C GLY A 196 -0.59 20.29 1.75
N VAL A 197 -1.13 21.49 1.80
CA VAL A 197 -2.32 21.90 1.04
C VAL A 197 -2.00 23.17 0.29
N ASP A 198 -2.49 23.27 -0.96
CA ASP A 198 -2.30 24.45 -1.79
C ASP A 198 -3.48 24.55 -2.78
N PRO A 199 -4.03 25.72 -3.07
CA PRO A 199 -5.17 25.85 -3.98
C PRO A 199 -4.82 25.69 -5.46
N SER A 200 -3.52 25.63 -5.81
CA SER A 200 -3.09 25.50 -7.20
C SER A 200 -3.44 24.15 -7.82
N ALA A 201 -3.46 24.08 -9.14
CA ALA A 201 -3.53 22.82 -9.87
C ALA A 201 -2.20 22.07 -9.85
N LEU A 202 -2.21 20.84 -10.38
CA LEU A 202 -0.99 20.07 -10.65
C LEU A 202 -0.33 20.63 -11.93
N GLU A 203 0.87 21.21 -11.80
CA GLU A 203 1.57 21.81 -12.93
C GLU A 203 3.08 21.56 -12.89
N ASN A 204 3.69 21.60 -14.09
CA ASN A 204 5.13 21.48 -14.27
C ASN A 204 5.72 20.16 -13.73
N VAL A 205 4.93 19.10 -13.83
CA VAL A 205 5.31 17.72 -13.49
C VAL A 205 4.88 16.76 -14.59
N MET A 206 5.43 15.57 -14.61
CA MET A 206 5.08 14.49 -15.52
C MET A 206 5.12 13.16 -14.80
N LEU A 207 4.22 12.26 -15.11
CA LEU A 207 4.13 10.90 -14.57
C LEU A 207 5.22 10.02 -15.20
N THR A 208 6.20 9.61 -14.42
CA THR A 208 7.32 8.80 -14.91
C THR A 208 7.23 7.33 -14.55
N GLY A 209 6.30 6.93 -13.69
CA GLY A 209 6.12 5.51 -13.39
C GLY A 209 4.83 5.22 -12.62
N ILE A 210 4.26 4.06 -12.92
CA ILE A 210 3.12 3.47 -12.21
C ILE A 210 3.52 2.06 -11.80
N ASN A 211 3.23 1.67 -10.56
CA ASN A 211 3.64 0.38 -10.00
C ASN A 211 5.15 0.11 -10.18
N VAL A 212 5.94 1.12 -9.86
CA VAL A 212 7.41 1.10 -9.79
C VAL A 212 7.85 1.30 -8.35
N PRO A 213 9.07 0.89 -7.95
CA PRO A 213 9.64 1.30 -6.66
C PRO A 213 9.70 2.82 -6.56
N ILE A 214 9.26 3.37 -5.43
CA ILE A 214 9.32 4.81 -5.15
C ILE A 214 9.98 5.07 -3.79
N ARG A 215 10.31 6.33 -3.53
CA ARG A 215 10.80 6.78 -2.25
C ARG A 215 9.78 7.69 -1.56
N ILE A 216 9.40 7.35 -0.33
CA ILE A 216 8.59 8.21 0.53
C ILE A 216 9.42 8.55 1.75
N GLY A 217 9.95 9.78 1.79
CA GLY A 217 10.94 10.16 2.78
C GLY A 217 12.19 9.26 2.72
N ASP A 218 12.47 8.53 3.79
CA ASP A 218 13.56 7.56 3.84
C ASP A 218 13.12 6.13 3.52
N ALA A 219 11.80 5.90 3.38
CA ALA A 219 11.27 4.57 3.07
C ALA A 219 11.35 4.24 1.59
N THR A 220 11.77 3.01 1.28
CA THR A 220 11.58 2.39 -0.03
C THR A 220 10.23 1.70 -0.07
N VAL A 221 9.37 2.10 -0.99
CA VAL A 221 7.99 1.59 -1.11
C VAL A 221 7.84 0.83 -2.43
N MET A 222 7.46 -0.43 -2.32
CA MET A 222 7.26 -1.31 -3.46
C MET A 222 5.76 -1.43 -3.80
N PRO A 223 5.41 -1.63 -5.08
CA PRO A 223 4.05 -1.99 -5.45
C PRO A 223 3.63 -3.32 -4.79
N GLY A 224 2.55 -3.30 -4.03
CA GLY A 224 2.04 -4.46 -3.30
C GLY A 224 2.49 -4.56 -1.85
N ASP A 225 3.35 -3.65 -1.35
CA ASP A 225 3.55 -3.46 0.09
C ASP A 225 2.21 -3.15 0.77
N ILE A 226 2.17 -3.28 2.08
CA ILE A 226 1.03 -2.81 2.88
C ILE A 226 1.41 -1.49 3.55
N ALA A 227 0.63 -0.46 3.28
CA ALA A 227 0.73 0.77 4.04
C ALA A 227 -0.11 0.65 5.32
N ILE A 228 0.49 0.99 6.46
CA ILE A 228 -0.17 1.15 7.76
C ILE A 228 0.06 2.60 8.18
N GLY A 229 -1.02 3.34 8.42
CA GLY A 229 -0.97 4.74 8.77
C GLY A 229 -1.83 5.07 9.98
N ASP A 230 -1.28 5.91 10.85
CA ASP A 230 -1.92 6.43 12.06
C ASP A 230 -1.43 7.86 12.36
N PRO A 231 -1.77 8.48 13.54
CA PRO A 231 -1.31 9.82 13.87
C PRO A 231 0.21 10.00 13.96
N GLU A 232 0.99 8.94 14.15
CA GLU A 232 2.46 9.01 14.23
C GLU A 232 3.11 9.07 12.86
N GLY A 233 2.53 8.36 11.87
CA GLY A 233 3.06 8.33 10.53
C GLY A 233 2.61 7.13 9.71
N LEU A 234 3.50 6.68 8.85
CA LEU A 234 3.27 5.60 7.89
C LEU A 234 4.38 4.58 7.97
N THR A 235 4.02 3.32 8.13
CA THR A 235 4.94 2.18 7.97
C THR A 235 4.54 1.38 6.72
N PHE A 236 5.53 1.07 5.87
CA PHE A 236 5.35 0.28 4.66
C PHE A 236 5.88 -1.13 4.88
N VAL A 237 4.96 -2.09 4.98
CA VAL A 237 5.27 -3.48 5.31
C VAL A 237 5.44 -4.29 4.03
N PRO A 238 6.61 -4.93 3.81
CA PRO A 238 6.78 -5.89 2.72
C PRO A 238 5.74 -7.02 2.82
N PRO A 239 5.14 -7.45 1.70
CA PRO A 239 3.98 -8.35 1.70
C PRO A 239 4.25 -9.69 2.41
N GLN A 240 5.46 -10.24 2.34
CA GLN A 240 5.85 -11.47 3.03
C GLN A 240 5.91 -11.35 4.55
N LEU A 241 5.98 -10.13 5.09
CA LEU A 241 5.98 -9.86 6.53
C LEU A 241 4.61 -9.46 7.08
N ALA A 242 3.61 -9.26 6.23
CA ALA A 242 2.29 -8.76 6.64
C ALA A 242 1.60 -9.67 7.67
N GLU A 243 1.68 -10.99 7.48
CA GLU A 243 1.11 -11.97 8.41
C GLU A 243 1.90 -12.02 9.72
N LYS A 244 3.25 -11.96 9.65
CA LYS A 244 4.11 -11.89 10.83
C LYS A 244 3.82 -10.64 11.67
N VAL A 245 3.67 -9.47 11.04
CA VAL A 245 3.29 -8.23 11.72
C VAL A 245 1.96 -8.41 12.46
N ALA A 246 0.94 -8.98 11.80
CA ALA A 246 -0.35 -9.21 12.42
C ALA A 246 -0.31 -10.23 13.58
N ASP A 247 0.57 -11.24 13.49
CA ASP A 247 0.71 -12.30 14.53
C ASP A 247 1.48 -11.80 15.76
N ASP A 248 2.60 -11.10 15.54
CA ASP A 248 3.46 -10.61 16.62
C ASP A 248 2.72 -9.54 17.45
N THR A 249 2.05 -8.59 16.79
CA THR A 249 1.33 -7.50 17.47
C THR A 249 0.09 -7.96 18.24
N GLU A 250 -0.52 -9.09 17.89
CA GLU A 250 -1.63 -9.63 18.66
C GLU A 250 -1.21 -10.00 20.11
N MET A 251 0.01 -10.51 20.28
CA MET A 251 0.57 -10.77 21.61
C MET A 251 0.87 -9.46 22.35
N ASP A 252 1.46 -8.49 21.65
CA ASP A 252 1.86 -7.20 22.22
C ASP A 252 0.65 -6.42 22.75
N HIS A 253 -0.47 -6.39 22.00
CA HIS A 253 -1.73 -5.81 22.47
C HIS A 253 -2.23 -6.43 23.77
N LEU A 254 -2.11 -7.76 23.92
CA LEU A 254 -2.51 -8.45 25.15
C LEU A 254 -1.55 -8.13 26.30
N VAL A 255 -0.25 -8.02 26.04
CA VAL A 255 0.77 -7.61 27.01
C VAL A 255 0.49 -6.19 27.50
N ASP A 256 0.20 -5.27 26.60
CA ASP A 256 -0.12 -3.88 26.91
C ASP A 256 -1.42 -3.75 27.71
N GLU A 257 -2.47 -4.45 27.30
CA GLU A 257 -3.75 -4.44 28.02
C GLU A 257 -3.57 -4.88 29.48
N TRP A 258 -2.85 -5.98 29.68
CA TRP A 258 -2.56 -6.49 31.02
C TRP A 258 -1.62 -5.56 31.79
N GLY A 259 -0.55 -5.09 31.17
CA GLY A 259 0.41 -4.16 31.74
C GLY A 259 -0.25 -2.87 32.22
N HIS A 260 -1.07 -2.25 31.36
CA HIS A 260 -1.85 -1.07 31.71
C HIS A 260 -2.82 -1.33 32.88
N MET A 261 -3.45 -2.49 32.92
CA MET A 261 -4.31 -2.89 34.04
C MET A 261 -3.51 -2.99 35.33
N MET A 262 -2.35 -3.62 35.30
CA MET A 262 -1.47 -3.77 36.47
C MET A 262 -0.93 -2.45 36.98
N LEU A 263 -0.55 -1.55 36.08
CA LEU A 263 -0.10 -0.19 36.41
C LEU A 263 -1.21 0.63 37.06
N ARG A 264 -2.44 0.61 36.50
CA ARG A 264 -3.59 1.34 37.07
C ARG A 264 -3.98 0.83 38.47
N GLN A 265 -3.78 -0.46 38.73
CA GLN A 265 -4.02 -1.07 40.06
C GLN A 265 -2.85 -0.81 41.03
N GLY A 266 -1.74 -0.24 40.60
CA GLY A 266 -0.54 -0.07 41.41
C GLY A 266 0.11 -1.38 41.86
N LYS A 267 -0.16 -2.49 41.12
CA LYS A 267 0.36 -3.82 41.43
C LYS A 267 1.78 -4.01 41.02
N TYR A 268 2.16 -3.41 39.89
CA TYR A 268 3.52 -3.35 39.38
C TYR A 268 3.93 -1.91 39.08
N THR A 269 5.24 -1.65 39.16
CA THR A 269 5.83 -0.36 38.77
C THR A 269 6.06 -0.28 37.28
N PRO A 270 6.20 0.92 36.67
CA PRO A 270 6.55 1.06 35.27
C PRO A 270 7.82 0.27 34.91
N GLY A 271 8.87 0.37 35.73
CA GLY A 271 10.12 -0.35 35.48
C GLY A 271 10.01 -1.88 35.54
N GLN A 272 8.98 -2.43 36.19
CA GLN A 272 8.72 -3.87 36.17
C GLN A 272 7.96 -4.27 34.89
N ILE A 273 7.03 -3.44 34.43
CA ILE A 273 6.25 -3.69 33.21
C ILE A 273 7.16 -3.55 31.97
N ASP A 274 8.00 -2.49 31.94
CA ASP A 274 8.88 -2.20 30.79
C ASP A 274 10.18 -3.03 30.79
N SER A 275 10.37 -3.91 31.77
CA SER A 275 11.53 -4.81 31.80
C SER A 275 11.14 -6.24 31.46
N ARG A 276 12.15 -7.12 31.42
CA ARG A 276 11.89 -8.54 31.30
C ARG A 276 11.06 -9.05 32.48
N TRP A 277 9.90 -9.59 32.19
CA TRP A 277 8.96 -10.10 33.20
C TRP A 277 9.53 -11.29 33.98
N THR A 278 9.21 -11.33 35.26
CA THR A 278 9.52 -12.48 36.10
C THR A 278 8.61 -13.66 35.78
N LYS A 279 9.01 -14.86 36.18
CA LYS A 279 8.17 -16.05 36.04
C LYS A 279 6.76 -15.87 36.64
N GLU A 280 6.68 -15.26 37.80
CA GLU A 280 5.42 -14.96 38.50
C GLU A 280 4.52 -14.00 37.65
N MET A 281 5.11 -12.99 37.00
CA MET A 281 4.37 -12.09 36.13
C MET A 281 3.81 -12.83 34.89
N ILE A 282 4.61 -13.71 34.30
CA ILE A 282 4.19 -14.53 33.15
C ILE A 282 3.06 -15.49 33.55
N GLU A 283 3.15 -16.14 34.73
CA GLU A 283 2.09 -17.01 35.22
C GLU A 283 0.78 -16.24 35.45
N GLN A 284 0.86 -15.04 36.03
CA GLN A 284 -0.32 -14.19 36.24
C GLN A 284 -0.91 -13.69 34.91
N PHE A 285 -0.09 -13.31 33.96
CA PHE A 285 -0.52 -12.94 32.62
C PHE A 285 -1.21 -14.10 31.91
N ASN A 286 -0.62 -15.29 31.94
CA ASN A 286 -1.20 -16.47 31.30
C ASN A 286 -2.53 -16.88 31.98
N ALA A 287 -2.65 -16.75 33.29
CA ALA A 287 -3.91 -16.97 34.00
C ALA A 287 -4.99 -15.94 33.60
N TRP A 288 -4.59 -14.67 33.40
CA TRP A 288 -5.49 -13.65 32.89
C TRP A 288 -5.93 -13.93 31.44
N LEU A 289 -5.02 -14.37 30.55
CA LEU A 289 -5.35 -14.80 29.20
C LEU A 289 -6.36 -15.95 29.20
N GLU A 290 -6.18 -16.92 30.09
CA GLU A 290 -7.13 -18.03 30.25
C GLU A 290 -8.52 -17.53 30.66
N GLY A 291 -8.57 -16.60 31.63
CA GLY A 291 -9.80 -15.94 32.03
C GLY A 291 -10.52 -15.19 30.92
N LYS A 292 -9.79 -14.70 29.89
CA LYS A 292 -10.32 -14.09 28.66
C LYS A 292 -10.75 -15.12 27.60
N GLY A 293 -10.48 -16.42 27.82
CA GLY A 293 -10.71 -17.46 26.81
C GLY A 293 -9.71 -17.42 25.65
N SER A 294 -8.58 -16.71 25.78
CA SER A 294 -7.53 -16.67 24.79
C SER A 294 -6.81 -18.01 24.68
N LYS A 295 -6.45 -18.40 23.44
CA LYS A 295 -5.60 -19.57 23.19
C LYS A 295 -4.11 -19.22 23.19
N ILE A 296 -3.80 -17.93 23.17
CA ILE A 296 -2.43 -17.42 23.19
C ILE A 296 -1.85 -17.64 24.59
N ARG A 297 -0.56 -17.93 24.67
CA ARG A 297 0.20 -18.09 25.92
C ARG A 297 1.59 -17.50 25.73
N MET A 298 2.03 -16.75 26.72
CA MET A 298 3.43 -16.34 26.80
C MET A 298 4.28 -17.52 27.30
N PRO A 299 5.35 -17.90 26.59
CA PRO A 299 6.22 -19.00 27.03
C PRO A 299 6.94 -18.65 28.32
N GLU A 300 6.99 -19.59 29.26
CA GLU A 300 7.87 -19.52 30.42
C GLU A 300 9.33 -19.64 29.94
N ARG A 301 10.12 -18.61 30.14
CA ARG A 301 11.55 -18.57 29.74
C ARG A 301 12.45 -18.83 30.94
#